data_75204ab9f2bbae6877df19c9f45ac643
#
_entry.id   75204ab9f2bbae6877df19c9f45ac643
#
_cell.length_a   1.000
_cell.length_b   1.000
_cell.length_c   1.000
_cell.angle_alpha   90.00
_cell.angle_beta   90.00
_cell.angle_gamma   90.00
#
_symmetry.space_group_name_H-M   'P 1'
#
loop_
_entity.id
_entity.type
_entity.pdbx_description
1 polymer ?
#
loop_
_entity_poly.entity_id
_entity_poly.type
_entity_poly.pdbx_seq_one_letter_code
_entity_poly.pdbx_strand_id
1 'polypeptide(L)'
;MRLDSLLNLEKDNWKRTLVIIFFAQLTSAVGFSTIFPFLPLYVAELGSTTGLKLEFLAGAVFSAQALTMMLTSPFWGVLADRYGRKVMVVRANAGGAISILLMAFAQSAEQLVLLRALQGMLSGVISANNALVASVAPRRHTGLAMGLLQVGSGVGFALGPLLGGMIADWYGYRTVFYVTAGLLLFSVLLVLVGVYEEKDPEEKSSQRVHFLQVWKQAFNRTGVPAAYTLRFLASLGRMLLVPIIPLFIVSLSALSMSENTFTGLVVGVSSATTTVSAIFLGRLADRVGSRKVVLVCAMLTSLLFIPQFFITEGWQILLLQALVGIGVGGITPGISALLAGLSLHGEEGAAFGLDNAIDAGGRMVAPLVGSAVAVWFSLRAVFLANGVIYLLAGVLTGWLLLKQKGNGSRRRVSAPQG
;
A
#
# COMPACT_ATOMS: atom_id res chain seq x y z
N MET A 1 27.18 -2.04 -19.34
CA MET A 1 25.96 -1.75 -20.11
C MET A 1 26.04 -0.26 -20.46
N ARG A 2 26.38 0.10 -21.71
CA ARG A 2 26.67 1.48 -22.10
C ARG A 2 25.38 2.29 -22.14
N LEU A 3 25.42 3.54 -21.62
CA LEU A 3 24.29 4.48 -21.66
C LEU A 3 23.72 4.70 -23.09
N ASP A 4 24.59 4.59 -24.11
CA ASP A 4 24.22 4.72 -25.51
C ASP A 4 23.23 3.65 -26.01
N SER A 5 23.20 2.45 -25.37
CA SER A 5 22.21 1.42 -25.69
C SER A 5 20.83 1.67 -25.06
N LEU A 6 20.76 2.60 -24.08
CA LEU A 6 19.51 3.09 -23.49
C LEU A 6 18.90 4.24 -24.28
N LEU A 7 19.71 4.93 -25.11
CA LEU A 7 19.30 6.12 -25.86
C LEU A 7 18.89 5.81 -27.32
N ASN A 8 19.02 4.56 -27.77
CA ASN A 8 18.49 4.13 -29.08
C ASN A 8 16.97 3.90 -28.99
N LEU A 9 16.26 4.94 -28.59
CA LEU A 9 14.88 4.94 -28.09
C LEU A 9 13.82 4.94 -29.22
N GLU A 10 14.23 5.06 -30.49
CA GLU A 10 13.29 5.12 -31.63
C GLU A 10 12.68 3.74 -31.99
N LYS A 11 13.35 2.62 -31.65
CA LYS A 11 12.85 1.27 -31.96
C LYS A 11 12.13 0.55 -30.84
N ASP A 12 12.24 1.01 -29.56
CA ASP A 12 11.69 0.34 -28.39
C ASP A 12 10.83 1.29 -27.55
N ASN A 13 9.70 1.72 -28.08
CA ASN A 13 8.76 2.65 -27.43
C ASN A 13 8.38 2.25 -25.97
N TRP A 14 8.32 0.94 -25.67
CA TRP A 14 7.99 0.44 -24.35
C TRP A 14 9.08 0.68 -23.29
N LYS A 15 10.36 0.59 -23.63
CA LYS A 15 11.47 0.85 -22.68
C LYS A 15 11.50 2.32 -22.27
N ARG A 16 11.33 3.22 -23.24
CA ARG A 16 11.21 4.65 -22.98
C ARG A 16 10.04 4.95 -22.05
N THR A 17 8.87 4.41 -22.35
CA THR A 17 7.67 4.55 -21.51
C THR A 17 7.92 3.99 -20.12
N LEU A 18 8.54 2.81 -20.00
CA LEU A 18 8.88 2.21 -18.72
C LEU A 18 9.80 3.10 -17.86
N VAL A 19 10.86 3.66 -18.45
CA VAL A 19 11.80 4.56 -17.74
C VAL A 19 11.08 5.81 -17.25
N ILE A 20 10.26 6.43 -18.11
CA ILE A 20 9.52 7.64 -17.75
C ILE A 20 8.51 7.36 -16.65
N ILE A 21 7.74 6.28 -16.78
CA ILE A 21 6.75 5.88 -15.77
C ILE A 21 7.42 5.45 -14.47
N PHE A 22 8.63 4.84 -14.52
CA PHE A 22 9.41 4.54 -13.31
C PHE A 22 9.73 5.84 -12.53
N PHE A 23 10.25 6.87 -13.19
CA PHE A 23 10.53 8.15 -12.54
C PHE A 23 9.25 8.87 -12.10
N ALA A 24 8.19 8.85 -12.90
CA ALA A 24 6.89 9.38 -12.52
C ALA A 24 6.32 8.65 -11.28
N GLN A 25 6.43 7.32 -11.22
CA GLN A 25 6.02 6.49 -10.09
C GLN A 25 6.84 6.81 -8.84
N LEU A 26 8.18 6.86 -8.98
CA LEU A 26 9.08 7.21 -7.89
C LEU A 26 8.74 8.59 -7.32
N THR A 27 8.65 9.61 -8.18
CA THR A 27 8.34 10.99 -7.78
C THR A 27 6.97 11.09 -7.10
N SER A 28 5.96 10.42 -7.65
CA SER A 28 4.61 10.40 -7.06
C SER A 28 4.60 9.65 -5.73
N ALA A 29 5.33 8.53 -5.61
CA ALA A 29 5.42 7.76 -4.37
C ALA A 29 6.15 8.55 -3.27
N VAL A 30 7.25 9.26 -3.61
CA VAL A 30 7.89 10.20 -2.69
C VAL A 30 6.87 11.25 -2.26
N GLY A 31 6.21 11.94 -3.21
CA GLY A 31 5.24 12.99 -2.90
C GLY A 31 4.11 12.53 -2.00
N PHE A 32 3.44 11.42 -2.31
CA PHE A 32 2.35 10.93 -1.46
C PHE A 32 2.82 10.49 -0.08
N SER A 33 4.01 9.90 0.04
CA SER A 33 4.51 9.40 1.31
C SER A 33 5.10 10.46 2.21
N THR A 34 5.51 11.63 1.68
CA THR A 34 5.94 12.77 2.52
C THR A 34 4.86 13.24 3.49
N ILE A 35 3.58 13.06 3.14
CA ILE A 35 2.44 13.54 3.93
C ILE A 35 2.15 12.60 5.12
N PHE A 36 2.41 11.30 5.00
CA PHE A 36 1.97 10.31 5.99
C PHE A 36 2.44 10.57 7.42
N PRO A 37 3.72 10.92 7.70
CA PRO A 37 4.21 11.02 9.06
C PRO A 37 3.63 12.21 9.84
N PHE A 38 3.28 13.31 9.18
CA PHE A 38 2.80 14.51 9.87
C PHE A 38 1.29 14.74 9.76
N LEU A 39 0.58 14.02 8.91
CA LEU A 39 -0.85 14.26 8.69
C LEU A 39 -1.68 14.18 9.98
N PRO A 40 -1.46 13.21 10.91
CA PRO A 40 -2.13 13.21 12.21
C PRO A 40 -1.75 14.41 13.09
N LEU A 41 -0.51 14.89 13.00
CA LEU A 41 -0.04 16.06 13.75
C LEU A 41 -0.64 17.35 13.18
N TYR A 42 -0.78 17.43 11.87
CA TYR A 42 -1.49 18.55 11.23
C TYR A 42 -2.98 18.56 11.57
N VAL A 43 -3.63 17.38 11.72
CA VAL A 43 -5.00 17.28 12.27
C VAL A 43 -5.05 17.87 13.68
N ALA A 44 -4.05 17.58 14.52
CA ALA A 44 -3.98 18.13 15.88
C ALA A 44 -3.74 19.65 15.89
N GLU A 45 -2.93 20.19 14.98
CA GLU A 45 -2.70 21.63 14.81
C GLU A 45 -3.95 22.36 14.35
N LEU A 46 -4.69 21.83 13.39
CA LEU A 46 -5.91 22.44 12.86
C LEU A 46 -7.06 22.43 13.88
N GLY A 47 -7.10 21.46 14.77
CA GLY A 47 -8.16 21.29 15.74
C GLY A 47 -9.49 20.80 15.11
N SER A 48 -10.46 20.51 15.97
CA SER A 48 -11.80 20.07 15.59
C SER A 48 -12.81 21.20 15.81
N THR A 49 -13.70 21.42 14.83
CA THR A 49 -14.84 22.35 14.93
C THR A 49 -16.11 21.63 15.41
N THR A 50 -16.16 20.30 15.31
CA THR A 50 -17.33 19.48 15.67
C THR A 50 -17.24 18.87 17.06
N GLY A 51 -16.12 19.06 17.78
CA GLY A 51 -15.86 18.45 19.10
C GLY A 51 -15.50 16.97 19.05
N LEU A 52 -15.27 16.40 17.85
CA LEU A 52 -14.76 15.04 17.71
C LEU A 52 -13.31 14.94 18.22
N LYS A 53 -12.95 13.78 18.81
CA LYS A 53 -11.58 13.54 19.27
C LYS A 53 -10.61 13.56 18.10
N LEU A 54 -9.44 14.19 18.31
CA LEU A 54 -8.42 14.38 17.27
C LEU A 54 -7.86 13.05 16.76
N GLU A 55 -7.72 12.06 17.63
CA GLU A 55 -7.29 10.72 17.24
C GLU A 55 -8.29 10.06 16.27
N PHE A 56 -9.60 10.28 16.47
CA PHE A 56 -10.63 9.80 15.56
C PHE A 56 -10.55 10.51 14.20
N LEU A 57 -10.38 11.82 14.19
CA LEU A 57 -10.22 12.59 12.95
C LEU A 57 -8.93 12.22 12.21
N ALA A 58 -7.84 11.95 12.93
CA ALA A 58 -6.60 11.43 12.35
C ALA A 58 -6.80 10.09 11.63
N GLY A 59 -7.61 9.18 12.19
CA GLY A 59 -8.01 7.95 11.50
C GLY A 59 -8.92 8.21 10.31
N ALA A 60 -9.91 9.09 10.49
CA ALA A 60 -10.89 9.44 9.46
C ALA A 60 -10.24 10.01 8.19
N VAL A 61 -9.18 10.82 8.32
CA VAL A 61 -8.41 11.38 7.21
C VAL A 61 -7.84 10.29 6.29
N PHE A 62 -7.35 9.19 6.82
CA PHE A 62 -6.85 8.07 6.01
C PHE A 62 -7.98 7.19 5.47
N SER A 63 -8.98 6.92 6.29
CA SER A 63 -10.12 6.06 5.93
C SER A 63 -11.00 6.70 4.87
N ALA A 64 -11.25 8.00 4.92
CA ALA A 64 -12.03 8.73 3.93
C ALA A 64 -11.40 8.64 2.53
N GLN A 65 -10.08 8.78 2.44
CA GLN A 65 -9.35 8.60 1.18
C GLN A 65 -9.47 7.18 0.65
N ALA A 66 -9.25 6.17 1.51
CA ALA A 66 -9.31 4.78 1.09
C ALA A 66 -10.72 4.36 0.64
N LEU A 67 -11.75 4.81 1.36
CA LEU A 67 -13.15 4.57 1.02
C LEU A 67 -13.50 5.13 -0.35
N THR A 68 -13.26 6.41 -0.57
CA THR A 68 -13.62 7.06 -1.84
C THR A 68 -12.83 6.52 -3.01
N MET A 69 -11.53 6.20 -2.82
CA MET A 69 -10.71 5.54 -3.83
C MET A 69 -11.27 4.15 -4.19
N MET A 70 -11.70 3.36 -3.20
CA MET A 70 -12.31 2.05 -3.43
C MET A 70 -13.59 2.17 -4.25
N LEU A 71 -14.48 3.12 -3.92
CA LEU A 71 -15.75 3.33 -4.60
C LEU A 71 -15.59 3.83 -6.05
N THR A 72 -14.59 4.68 -6.30
CA THR A 72 -14.39 5.30 -7.62
C THR A 72 -13.45 4.51 -8.54
N SER A 73 -12.64 3.59 -8.00
CA SER A 73 -11.69 2.80 -8.77
C SER A 73 -12.30 2.05 -9.96
N PRO A 74 -13.46 1.38 -9.85
CA PRO A 74 -14.09 0.71 -11.01
C PRO A 74 -14.50 1.69 -12.11
N PHE A 75 -14.99 2.88 -11.74
CA PHE A 75 -15.36 3.92 -12.70
C PHE A 75 -14.14 4.40 -13.52
N TRP A 76 -13.00 4.61 -12.85
CA TRP A 76 -11.78 5.01 -13.53
C TRP A 76 -11.20 3.91 -14.43
N GLY A 77 -11.41 2.64 -14.08
CA GLY A 77 -11.05 1.52 -14.94
C GLY A 77 -11.79 1.56 -16.29
N VAL A 78 -13.10 1.76 -16.26
CA VAL A 78 -13.93 1.89 -17.49
C VAL A 78 -13.50 3.11 -18.32
N LEU A 79 -13.18 4.23 -17.66
CA LEU A 79 -12.69 5.41 -18.37
C LEU A 79 -11.31 5.20 -18.98
N ALA A 80 -10.45 4.40 -18.34
CA ALA A 80 -9.13 4.05 -18.88
C ALA A 80 -9.24 3.32 -20.22
N ASP A 81 -10.18 2.39 -20.33
CA ASP A 81 -10.42 1.65 -21.56
C ASP A 81 -10.97 2.56 -22.69
N ARG A 82 -11.73 3.61 -22.32
CA ARG A 82 -12.35 4.54 -23.29
C ARG A 82 -11.42 5.66 -23.72
N TYR A 83 -10.72 6.29 -22.77
CA TYR A 83 -9.94 7.52 -23.01
C TYR A 83 -8.43 7.28 -23.13
N GLY A 84 -7.96 6.08 -22.81
CA GLY A 84 -6.56 5.70 -22.81
C GLY A 84 -5.91 5.77 -21.42
N ARG A 85 -4.88 5.00 -21.25
CA ARG A 85 -4.22 4.78 -19.95
C ARG A 85 -3.30 5.94 -19.57
N LYS A 86 -2.65 6.61 -20.57
CA LYS A 86 -1.86 7.84 -20.37
C LYS A 86 -2.72 8.93 -19.74
N VAL A 87 -3.93 9.16 -20.27
CA VAL A 87 -4.86 10.18 -19.76
C VAL A 87 -5.22 9.89 -18.30
N MET A 88 -5.39 8.61 -17.93
CA MET A 88 -5.67 8.23 -16.53
C MET A 88 -4.49 8.48 -15.60
N VAL A 89 -3.25 8.28 -16.05
CA VAL A 89 -2.06 8.62 -15.26
C VAL A 89 -1.96 10.13 -15.03
N VAL A 90 -2.15 10.92 -16.08
CA VAL A 90 -2.14 12.40 -16.00
C VAL A 90 -3.24 12.89 -15.06
N ARG A 91 -4.47 12.40 -15.23
CA ARG A 91 -5.61 12.73 -14.36
C ARG A 91 -5.34 12.40 -12.89
N ALA A 92 -4.82 11.20 -12.62
CA ALA A 92 -4.59 10.74 -11.24
C ALA A 92 -3.54 11.61 -10.52
N ASN A 93 -2.45 11.96 -11.21
CA ASN A 93 -1.42 12.85 -10.67
C ASN A 93 -1.92 14.29 -10.53
N ALA A 94 -2.59 14.84 -11.56
CA ALA A 94 -3.11 16.21 -11.53
C ALA A 94 -4.21 16.37 -10.47
N GLY A 95 -5.16 15.42 -10.41
CA GLY A 95 -6.21 15.41 -9.37
C GLY A 95 -5.63 15.26 -7.97
N GLY A 96 -4.59 14.42 -7.81
CA GLY A 96 -3.83 14.31 -6.58
C GLY A 96 -3.15 15.63 -6.21
N ALA A 97 -2.46 16.27 -7.15
CA ALA A 97 -1.77 17.54 -6.94
C ALA A 97 -2.74 18.65 -6.50
N ILE A 98 -3.86 18.81 -7.20
CA ILE A 98 -4.89 19.81 -6.87
C ILE A 98 -5.46 19.55 -5.47
N SER A 99 -5.85 18.32 -5.17
CA SER A 99 -6.41 17.96 -3.86
C SER A 99 -5.44 18.23 -2.73
N ILE A 100 -4.16 17.89 -2.91
CA ILE A 100 -3.09 18.11 -1.93
C ILE A 100 -2.80 19.60 -1.77
N LEU A 101 -2.78 20.36 -2.86
CA LEU A 101 -2.61 21.80 -2.80
C LEU A 101 -3.74 22.45 -1.98
N LEU A 102 -4.99 22.01 -2.16
CA LEU A 102 -6.13 22.51 -1.39
C LEU A 102 -5.99 22.17 0.11
N MET A 103 -5.36 21.05 0.48
CA MET A 103 -5.13 20.71 1.90
C MET A 103 -4.21 21.71 2.61
N ALA A 104 -3.32 22.39 1.88
CA ALA A 104 -2.49 23.45 2.47
C ALA A 104 -3.30 24.64 2.99
N PHE A 105 -4.53 24.80 2.50
CA PHE A 105 -5.45 25.89 2.90
C PHE A 105 -6.55 25.43 3.87
N ALA A 106 -6.51 24.18 4.32
CA ALA A 106 -7.47 23.67 5.31
C ALA A 106 -7.38 24.48 6.60
N GLN A 107 -8.55 24.75 7.19
CA GLN A 107 -8.69 25.53 8.43
C GLN A 107 -9.22 24.68 9.60
N SER A 108 -9.65 23.45 9.33
CA SER A 108 -10.10 22.50 10.34
C SER A 108 -9.78 21.05 9.94
N ALA A 109 -9.75 20.17 10.92
CA ALA A 109 -9.52 18.75 10.69
C ALA A 109 -10.63 18.12 9.83
N GLU A 110 -11.88 18.58 9.97
CA GLU A 110 -13.01 18.10 9.17
C GLU A 110 -12.88 18.48 7.69
N GLN A 111 -12.41 19.70 7.40
CA GLN A 111 -12.10 20.10 6.02
C GLN A 111 -11.01 19.21 5.44
N LEU A 112 -9.99 18.87 6.22
CA LEU A 112 -8.94 17.97 5.80
C LEU A 112 -9.47 16.57 5.48
N VAL A 113 -10.42 16.02 6.26
CA VAL A 113 -11.11 14.76 5.98
C VAL A 113 -11.84 14.82 4.63
N LEU A 114 -12.58 15.91 4.37
CA LEU A 114 -13.29 16.09 3.10
C LEU A 114 -12.33 16.19 1.90
N LEU A 115 -11.23 16.93 2.05
CA LEU A 115 -10.21 17.05 0.99
C LEU A 115 -9.48 15.72 0.74
N ARG A 116 -9.28 14.92 1.76
CA ARG A 116 -8.76 13.55 1.63
C ARG A 116 -9.74 12.62 0.91
N ALA A 117 -11.04 12.76 1.20
CA ALA A 117 -12.06 12.05 0.44
C ALA A 117 -12.03 12.45 -1.05
N LEU A 118 -11.92 13.75 -1.36
CA LEU A 118 -11.76 14.27 -2.72
C LEU A 118 -10.50 13.70 -3.39
N GLN A 119 -9.38 13.69 -2.67
CA GLN A 119 -8.13 13.09 -3.16
C GLN A 119 -8.32 11.60 -3.51
N GLY A 120 -9.00 10.83 -2.65
CA GLY A 120 -9.31 9.42 -2.92
C GLY A 120 -10.13 9.23 -4.20
N MET A 121 -11.13 10.10 -4.43
CA MET A 121 -11.93 10.08 -5.65
C MET A 121 -11.12 10.35 -6.92
N LEU A 122 -10.16 11.26 -6.85
CA LEU A 122 -9.40 11.74 -8.02
C LEU A 122 -8.07 10.98 -8.23
N SER A 123 -7.57 10.25 -7.24
CA SER A 123 -6.25 9.61 -7.27
C SER A 123 -6.30 8.20 -7.89
N GLY A 124 -5.30 7.37 -7.61
CA GLY A 124 -5.13 6.03 -8.17
C GLY A 124 -3.89 5.93 -9.05
N VAL A 125 -2.85 6.73 -8.76
CA VAL A 125 -1.62 6.86 -9.56
C VAL A 125 -0.92 5.52 -9.76
N ILE A 126 -0.73 4.72 -8.70
CA ILE A 126 -0.02 3.44 -8.78
C ILE A 126 -0.75 2.47 -9.71
N SER A 127 -2.08 2.39 -9.60
CA SER A 127 -2.91 1.53 -10.46
C SER A 127 -2.86 1.98 -11.92
N ALA A 128 -2.93 3.30 -12.17
CA ALA A 128 -2.87 3.85 -13.51
C ALA A 128 -1.51 3.63 -14.18
N ASN A 129 -0.41 3.82 -13.44
CA ASN A 129 0.95 3.56 -13.92
C ASN A 129 1.16 2.09 -14.24
N ASN A 130 0.72 1.18 -13.35
CA ASN A 130 0.80 -0.26 -13.57
C ASN A 130 -0.01 -0.67 -14.82
N ALA A 131 -1.23 -0.15 -14.99
CA ALA A 131 -2.06 -0.43 -16.16
C ALA A 131 -1.41 0.05 -17.46
N LEU A 132 -0.81 1.26 -17.46
CA LEU A 132 -0.13 1.80 -18.63
C LEU A 132 1.09 0.96 -19.00
N VAL A 133 1.95 0.61 -18.05
CA VAL A 133 3.13 -0.22 -18.32
C VAL A 133 2.75 -1.63 -18.74
N ALA A 134 1.71 -2.21 -18.13
CA ALA A 134 1.20 -3.53 -18.52
C ALA A 134 0.72 -3.59 -19.99
N SER A 135 0.20 -2.47 -20.50
CA SER A 135 -0.30 -2.43 -21.88
C SER A 135 0.80 -2.31 -22.93
N VAL A 136 1.91 -1.63 -22.60
CA VAL A 136 2.98 -1.37 -23.58
C VAL A 136 4.13 -2.38 -23.46
N ALA A 137 4.31 -3.03 -22.31
CA ALA A 137 5.40 -3.96 -22.09
C ALA A 137 5.13 -5.30 -22.80
N PRO A 138 6.09 -5.83 -23.58
CA PRO A 138 5.97 -7.18 -24.18
C PRO A 138 5.74 -8.23 -23.09
N ARG A 139 4.89 -9.24 -23.36
CA ARG A 139 4.52 -10.29 -22.38
C ARG A 139 5.72 -10.91 -21.66
N ARG A 140 6.84 -11.15 -22.39
CA ARG A 140 8.07 -11.72 -21.82
C ARG A 140 8.78 -10.79 -20.83
N HIS A 141 8.51 -9.48 -20.81
CA HIS A 141 9.18 -8.48 -19.97
C HIS A 141 8.23 -7.83 -18.96
N THR A 142 6.93 -8.17 -18.95
CA THR A 142 5.94 -7.57 -18.04
C THR A 142 6.33 -7.76 -16.58
N GLY A 143 6.84 -8.95 -16.20
CA GLY A 143 7.30 -9.20 -14.83
C GLY A 143 8.44 -8.28 -14.40
N LEU A 144 9.44 -8.07 -15.29
CA LEU A 144 10.54 -7.14 -15.02
C LEU A 144 10.04 -5.70 -14.90
N ALA A 145 9.16 -5.28 -15.80
CA ALA A 145 8.60 -3.92 -15.82
C ALA A 145 7.82 -3.62 -14.54
N MET A 146 6.94 -4.54 -14.12
CA MET A 146 6.20 -4.42 -12.86
C MET A 146 7.12 -4.44 -11.63
N GLY A 147 8.16 -5.27 -11.64
CA GLY A 147 9.17 -5.29 -10.58
C GLY A 147 9.90 -3.96 -10.44
N LEU A 148 10.27 -3.31 -11.56
CA LEU A 148 10.88 -1.98 -11.53
C LEU A 148 9.92 -0.92 -10.96
N LEU A 149 8.65 -0.91 -11.36
CA LEU A 149 7.67 0.01 -10.79
C LEU A 149 7.49 -0.21 -9.28
N GLN A 150 7.51 -1.46 -8.84
CA GLN A 150 7.44 -1.77 -7.41
C GLN A 150 8.67 -1.25 -6.64
N VAL A 151 9.87 -1.36 -7.23
CA VAL A 151 11.10 -0.76 -6.67
C VAL A 151 10.96 0.76 -6.57
N GLY A 152 10.48 1.43 -7.64
CA GLY A 152 10.23 2.87 -7.63
C GLY A 152 9.28 3.29 -6.50
N SER A 153 8.16 2.58 -6.32
CA SER A 153 7.24 2.81 -5.20
C SER A 153 7.91 2.57 -3.84
N GLY A 154 8.63 1.46 -3.69
CA GLY A 154 9.29 1.08 -2.44
C GLY A 154 10.33 2.13 -1.99
N VAL A 155 11.17 2.60 -2.92
CA VAL A 155 12.13 3.67 -2.65
C VAL A 155 11.41 4.97 -2.29
N GLY A 156 10.34 5.32 -3.00
CA GLY A 156 9.53 6.49 -2.70
C GLY A 156 8.91 6.45 -1.29
N PHE A 157 8.33 5.32 -0.91
CA PHE A 157 7.75 5.12 0.43
C PHE A 157 8.81 5.04 1.55
N ALA A 158 10.07 4.71 1.24
CA ALA A 158 11.16 4.75 2.21
C ALA A 158 11.71 6.16 2.42
N LEU A 159 11.90 6.94 1.35
CA LEU A 159 12.50 8.28 1.40
C LEU A 159 11.50 9.38 1.76
N GLY A 160 10.27 9.28 1.25
CA GLY A 160 9.27 10.34 1.40
C GLY A 160 8.97 10.72 2.84
N PRO A 161 8.74 9.79 3.77
CA PRO A 161 8.44 10.12 5.16
C PRO A 161 9.54 10.94 5.84
N LEU A 162 10.81 10.59 5.61
CA LEU A 162 11.94 11.33 6.16
C LEU A 162 12.02 12.74 5.57
N LEU A 163 11.91 12.88 4.25
CA LEU A 163 11.90 14.19 3.59
C LEU A 163 10.71 15.04 4.06
N GLY A 164 9.53 14.43 4.18
CA GLY A 164 8.33 15.11 4.68
C GLY A 164 8.48 15.61 6.10
N GLY A 165 9.05 14.80 7.00
CA GLY A 165 9.35 15.19 8.37
C GLY A 165 10.32 16.36 8.44
N MET A 166 11.44 16.31 7.72
CA MET A 166 12.42 17.40 7.65
C MET A 166 11.82 18.71 7.12
N ILE A 167 11.04 18.64 6.04
CA ILE A 167 10.39 19.83 5.47
C ILE A 167 9.37 20.39 6.46
N ALA A 168 8.61 19.55 7.15
CA ALA A 168 7.64 19.98 8.15
C ALA A 168 8.31 20.71 9.33
N ASP A 169 9.44 20.22 9.80
CA ASP A 169 10.19 20.83 10.90
C ASP A 169 10.83 22.18 10.53
N TRP A 170 11.35 22.30 9.28
CA TRP A 170 12.06 23.52 8.84
C TRP A 170 11.13 24.61 8.33
N TYR A 171 10.05 24.22 7.64
CA TYR A 171 9.19 25.13 6.87
C TYR A 171 7.70 25.02 7.21
N GLY A 172 7.34 24.16 8.16
CA GLY A 172 5.95 23.92 8.57
C GLY A 172 5.17 22.98 7.64
N TYR A 173 4.04 22.48 8.13
CA TYR A 173 3.23 21.47 7.45
C TYR A 173 2.70 21.91 6.08
N ARG A 174 2.32 23.19 5.94
CA ARG A 174 1.77 23.71 4.66
C ARG A 174 2.77 23.60 3.51
N THR A 175 4.05 23.79 3.80
CA THR A 175 5.12 23.67 2.79
C THR A 175 5.24 22.25 2.26
N VAL A 176 5.00 21.23 3.08
CA VAL A 176 5.01 19.82 2.61
C VAL A 176 3.92 19.58 1.57
N PHE A 177 2.74 20.16 1.74
CA PHE A 177 1.67 20.05 0.73
C PHE A 177 2.07 20.74 -0.58
N TYR A 178 2.70 21.91 -0.53
CA TYR A 178 3.20 22.60 -1.73
C TYR A 178 4.25 21.78 -2.46
N VAL A 179 5.24 21.25 -1.73
CA VAL A 179 6.30 20.40 -2.31
C VAL A 179 5.69 19.14 -2.92
N THR A 180 4.78 18.48 -2.21
CA THR A 180 4.09 17.29 -2.73
C THR A 180 3.29 17.57 -3.99
N ALA A 181 2.53 18.67 -4.02
CA ALA A 181 1.79 19.08 -5.21
C ALA A 181 2.74 19.35 -6.38
N GLY A 182 3.88 19.99 -6.13
CA GLY A 182 4.93 20.23 -7.12
C GLY A 182 5.52 18.93 -7.69
N LEU A 183 5.81 17.94 -6.84
CA LEU A 183 6.30 16.63 -7.26
C LEU A 183 5.27 15.89 -8.13
N LEU A 184 3.99 15.95 -7.79
CA LEU A 184 2.94 15.34 -8.59
C LEU A 184 2.75 16.05 -9.93
N LEU A 185 2.82 17.38 -9.98
CA LEU A 185 2.81 18.15 -11.23
C LEU A 185 4.04 17.85 -12.09
N PHE A 186 5.21 17.68 -11.48
CA PHE A 186 6.41 17.23 -12.18
C PHE A 186 6.21 15.84 -12.80
N SER A 187 5.58 14.91 -12.07
CA SER A 187 5.18 13.61 -12.62
C SER A 187 4.23 13.75 -13.81
N VAL A 188 3.25 14.68 -13.74
CA VAL A 188 2.36 15.00 -14.87
C VAL A 188 3.16 15.43 -16.09
N LEU A 189 4.11 16.36 -15.93
CA LEU A 189 4.96 16.85 -17.03
C LEU A 189 5.79 15.74 -17.66
N LEU A 190 6.42 14.88 -16.85
CA LEU A 190 7.17 13.71 -17.34
C LEU A 190 6.31 12.82 -18.24
N VAL A 191 5.07 12.54 -17.82
CA VAL A 191 4.17 11.66 -18.57
C VAL A 191 3.62 12.35 -19.82
N LEU A 192 3.26 13.63 -19.74
CA LEU A 192 2.75 14.39 -20.90
C LEU A 192 3.76 14.45 -22.03
N VAL A 193 5.01 14.81 -21.68
CA VAL A 193 6.09 15.03 -22.67
C VAL A 193 6.71 13.71 -23.14
N GLY A 194 6.85 12.75 -22.25
CA GLY A 194 7.69 11.59 -22.53
C GLY A 194 6.96 10.32 -22.97
N VAL A 195 5.68 10.17 -22.67
CA VAL A 195 4.91 8.96 -23.01
C VAL A 195 4.08 9.20 -24.25
N TYR A 196 4.20 8.31 -25.23
CA TYR A 196 3.34 8.25 -26.41
C TYR A 196 2.48 6.99 -26.29
N GLU A 197 1.17 7.14 -26.31
CA GLU A 197 0.19 6.04 -26.30
C GLU A 197 -0.45 6.00 -27.68
N GLU A 198 -0.18 4.95 -28.46
CA GLU A 198 -0.94 4.64 -29.65
C GLU A 198 -2.26 3.98 -29.22
N LYS A 199 -3.38 4.60 -29.57
CA LYS A 199 -4.69 3.98 -29.36
C LYS A 199 -4.84 2.87 -30.40
N ASP A 200 -4.88 1.63 -29.95
CA ASP A 200 -5.30 0.52 -30.79
C ASP A 200 -6.84 0.55 -30.89
N PRO A 201 -7.43 0.86 -32.09
CA PRO A 201 -8.88 0.95 -32.25
C PRO A 201 -9.59 -0.41 -32.09
N GLU A 202 -8.83 -1.51 -32.09
CA GLU A 202 -9.35 -2.87 -32.06
C GLU A 202 -9.32 -3.55 -30.70
N GLU A 203 -8.82 -2.92 -29.64
CA GLU A 203 -8.94 -3.47 -28.30
C GLU A 203 -10.42 -3.42 -27.86
N LYS A 204 -11.21 -4.30 -28.51
CA LYS A 204 -12.61 -4.54 -28.18
C LYS A 204 -12.72 -4.88 -26.72
N SER A 205 -13.58 -4.16 -26.04
CA SER A 205 -13.98 -4.37 -24.65
C SER A 205 -13.95 -5.86 -24.31
N SER A 206 -13.02 -6.22 -23.45
CA SER A 206 -12.93 -7.52 -22.82
C SER A 206 -14.34 -7.91 -22.36
N GLN A 207 -14.78 -9.12 -22.71
CA GLN A 207 -16.06 -9.70 -22.35
C GLN A 207 -16.48 -9.25 -20.95
N ARG A 208 -17.72 -8.83 -20.79
CA ARG A 208 -18.33 -8.53 -19.50
C ARG A 208 -18.25 -9.78 -18.64
N VAL A 209 -17.09 -9.98 -18.00
CA VAL A 209 -16.94 -11.02 -16.98
C VAL A 209 -17.94 -10.64 -15.89
N HIS A 210 -18.86 -11.54 -15.57
CA HIS A 210 -19.79 -11.35 -14.45
C HIS A 210 -18.99 -11.50 -13.16
N PHE A 211 -18.26 -10.44 -12.78
CA PHE A 211 -17.37 -10.41 -11.62
C PHE A 211 -18.02 -10.99 -10.35
N LEU A 212 -19.31 -10.66 -10.14
CA LEU A 212 -20.06 -11.15 -8.98
C LEU A 212 -20.24 -12.68 -8.99
N GLN A 213 -20.42 -13.28 -10.17
CA GLN A 213 -20.57 -14.75 -10.28
C GLN A 213 -19.24 -15.44 -10.05
N VAL A 214 -18.15 -14.91 -10.63
CA VAL A 214 -16.78 -15.43 -10.42
C VAL A 214 -16.38 -15.30 -8.95
N TRP A 215 -16.68 -14.18 -8.32
CA TRP A 215 -16.42 -13.98 -6.90
C TRP A 215 -17.20 -14.95 -6.02
N LYS A 216 -18.51 -15.14 -6.28
CA LYS A 216 -19.32 -16.12 -5.56
C LYS A 216 -18.79 -17.55 -5.70
N GLN A 217 -18.36 -17.94 -6.89
CA GLN A 217 -17.74 -19.23 -7.14
C GLN A 217 -16.37 -19.37 -6.45
N ALA A 218 -15.54 -18.31 -6.46
CA ALA A 218 -14.26 -18.28 -5.76
C ALA A 218 -14.42 -18.48 -4.25
N PHE A 219 -15.39 -17.79 -3.62
CA PHE A 219 -15.65 -17.94 -2.18
C PHE A 219 -16.10 -19.34 -1.77
N ASN A 220 -16.73 -20.10 -2.67
CA ASN A 220 -17.15 -21.49 -2.38
C ASN A 220 -16.00 -22.52 -2.46
N ARG A 221 -14.80 -22.10 -2.90
CA ARG A 221 -13.62 -23.00 -3.01
C ARG A 221 -12.91 -23.11 -1.66
N THR A 222 -12.52 -24.33 -1.32
CA THR A 222 -11.81 -24.60 -0.07
C THR A 222 -10.47 -23.87 -0.01
N GLY A 223 -10.28 -23.06 1.03
CA GLY A 223 -9.04 -22.31 1.30
C GLY A 223 -9.03 -20.88 0.73
N VAL A 224 -9.85 -20.56 -0.24
CA VAL A 224 -9.94 -19.21 -0.83
C VAL A 224 -10.48 -18.17 0.18
N PRO A 225 -11.58 -18.41 0.91
CA PRO A 225 -12.02 -17.46 1.94
C PRO A 225 -10.96 -17.17 2.98
N ALA A 226 -10.23 -18.19 3.43
CA ALA A 226 -9.17 -18.03 4.42
C ALA A 226 -8.00 -17.21 3.87
N ALA A 227 -7.63 -17.38 2.60
CA ALA A 227 -6.58 -16.58 1.96
C ALA A 227 -6.98 -15.09 1.84
N TYR A 228 -8.24 -14.81 1.52
CA TYR A 228 -8.75 -13.43 1.48
C TYR A 228 -8.93 -12.82 2.89
N THR A 229 -9.33 -13.61 3.89
CA THR A 229 -9.31 -13.16 5.29
C THR A 229 -7.90 -12.80 5.73
N LEU A 230 -6.92 -13.61 5.35
CA LEU A 230 -5.51 -13.34 5.60
C LEU A 230 -5.03 -12.05 4.92
N ARG A 231 -5.48 -11.79 3.68
CA ARG A 231 -5.22 -10.55 2.96
C ARG A 231 -5.80 -9.34 3.69
N PHE A 232 -7.04 -9.45 4.13
CA PHE A 232 -7.71 -8.40 4.90
C PHE A 232 -6.96 -8.11 6.21
N LEU A 233 -6.61 -9.13 7.01
CA LEU A 233 -5.86 -8.99 8.26
C LEU A 233 -4.49 -8.35 8.02
N ALA A 234 -3.78 -8.77 6.97
CA ALA A 234 -2.48 -8.18 6.63
C ALA A 234 -2.59 -6.70 6.24
N SER A 235 -3.63 -6.33 5.50
CA SER A 235 -3.88 -4.93 5.14
C SER A 235 -4.30 -4.09 6.35
N LEU A 236 -5.14 -4.65 7.21
CA LEU A 236 -5.58 -4.07 8.47
C LEU A 236 -4.37 -3.78 9.38
N GLY A 237 -3.49 -4.77 9.60
CA GLY A 237 -2.29 -4.62 10.44
C GLY A 237 -1.31 -3.57 9.90
N ARG A 238 -1.14 -3.47 8.58
CA ARG A 238 -0.26 -2.45 7.97
C ARG A 238 -0.74 -1.02 8.19
N MET A 239 -2.05 -0.79 8.16
CA MET A 239 -2.62 0.56 8.16
C MET A 239 -3.10 1.01 9.55
N LEU A 240 -3.24 0.10 10.49
CA LEU A 240 -3.74 0.38 11.84
C LEU A 240 -2.90 1.44 12.57
N LEU A 241 -1.58 1.33 12.46
CA LEU A 241 -0.63 2.18 13.17
C LEU A 241 -0.30 3.48 12.43
N VAL A 242 -0.72 3.64 11.18
CA VAL A 242 -0.37 4.82 10.37
C VAL A 242 -0.76 6.14 11.05
N PRO A 243 -2.00 6.32 11.57
CA PRO A 243 -2.35 7.55 12.30
C PRO A 243 -1.78 7.60 13.72
N ILE A 244 -1.32 6.49 14.28
CA ILE A 244 -0.99 6.35 15.70
C ILE A 244 0.50 6.61 15.97
N ILE A 245 1.40 6.12 15.11
CA ILE A 245 2.85 6.26 15.30
C ILE A 245 3.27 7.73 15.51
N PRO A 246 2.81 8.70 14.69
CA PRO A 246 3.17 10.09 14.89
C PRO A 246 2.71 10.64 16.25
N LEU A 247 1.44 10.36 16.61
CA LEU A 247 0.86 10.80 17.90
C LEU A 247 1.57 10.15 19.11
N PHE A 248 1.97 8.88 18.95
CA PHE A 248 2.71 8.17 19.99
C PHE A 248 4.12 8.75 20.17
N ILE A 249 4.82 9.07 19.07
CA ILE A 249 6.18 9.65 19.12
C ILE A 249 6.18 10.99 19.86
N VAL A 250 5.19 11.85 19.60
CA VAL A 250 5.02 13.13 20.34
C VAL A 250 4.81 12.89 21.86
N SER A 251 4.22 11.76 22.24
CA SER A 251 4.03 11.41 23.66
C SER A 251 5.30 10.93 24.38
N LEU A 252 6.42 10.71 23.64
CA LEU A 252 7.70 10.28 24.22
C LEU A 252 8.51 11.48 24.69
N SER A 253 8.93 11.48 25.95
CA SER A 253 9.56 12.64 26.62
C SER A 253 11.02 12.91 26.23
N ALA A 254 11.71 11.97 25.55
CA ALA A 254 13.15 12.06 25.25
C ALA A 254 13.40 11.72 23.77
N LEU A 255 13.30 12.73 22.91
CA LEU A 255 13.70 12.61 21.50
C LEU A 255 15.04 13.37 21.30
N SER A 256 15.95 12.74 20.57
CA SER A 256 17.25 13.34 20.19
C SER A 256 17.16 14.30 18.99
N MET A 257 16.01 14.36 18.34
CA MET A 257 15.73 15.21 17.17
C MET A 257 14.26 15.64 17.16
N SER A 258 13.90 16.53 16.24
CA SER A 258 12.53 17.02 16.09
C SER A 258 11.53 15.90 15.78
N GLU A 259 10.32 16.04 16.27
CA GLU A 259 9.27 15.00 16.29
C GLU A 259 8.87 14.55 14.88
N ASN A 260 8.74 15.49 13.95
CA ASN A 260 8.35 15.16 12.58
C ASN A 260 9.47 14.42 11.84
N THR A 261 10.73 14.89 11.96
CA THR A 261 11.89 14.22 11.35
C THR A 261 12.06 12.83 11.94
N PHE A 262 11.92 12.67 13.27
CA PHE A 262 12.03 11.37 13.92
C PHE A 262 10.89 10.42 13.48
N THR A 263 9.66 10.92 13.41
CA THR A 263 8.53 10.15 12.86
C THR A 263 8.78 9.71 11.42
N GLY A 264 9.28 10.62 10.60
CA GLY A 264 9.68 10.32 9.21
C GLY A 264 10.76 9.26 9.12
N LEU A 265 11.76 9.30 10.03
CA LEU A 265 12.83 8.29 10.14
C LEU A 265 12.26 6.91 10.50
N VAL A 266 11.40 6.83 11.51
CA VAL A 266 10.78 5.56 11.97
C VAL A 266 9.96 4.93 10.83
N VAL A 267 9.10 5.71 10.17
CA VAL A 267 8.27 5.23 9.06
C VAL A 267 9.13 4.88 7.84
N GLY A 268 10.13 5.71 7.53
CA GLY A 268 11.06 5.49 6.42
C GLY A 268 11.88 4.22 6.59
N VAL A 269 12.47 4.00 7.77
CA VAL A 269 13.24 2.78 8.09
C VAL A 269 12.34 1.54 8.04
N SER A 270 11.15 1.59 8.62
CA SER A 270 10.18 0.49 8.55
C SER A 270 9.80 0.15 7.10
N SER A 271 9.58 1.16 6.26
CA SER A 271 9.27 0.98 4.84
C SER A 271 10.46 0.43 4.05
N ALA A 272 11.67 0.89 4.33
CA ALA A 272 12.89 0.40 3.71
C ALA A 272 13.14 -1.07 4.05
N THR A 273 13.06 -1.44 5.34
CA THR A 273 13.23 -2.83 5.77
C THR A 273 12.14 -3.74 5.21
N THR A 274 10.90 -3.27 5.12
CA THR A 274 9.79 -3.98 4.46
C THR A 274 10.09 -4.24 2.99
N THR A 275 10.55 -3.22 2.26
CA THR A 275 10.84 -3.33 0.82
C THR A 275 12.01 -4.27 0.56
N VAL A 276 13.08 -4.14 1.32
CA VAL A 276 14.27 -4.99 1.18
C VAL A 276 13.95 -6.44 1.54
N SER A 277 13.29 -6.65 2.69
CA SER A 277 12.95 -8.00 3.15
C SER A 277 11.94 -8.70 2.23
N ALA A 278 11.03 -7.97 1.59
CA ALA A 278 10.08 -8.53 0.63
C ALA A 278 10.79 -9.24 -0.55
N ILE A 279 11.94 -8.73 -1.00
CA ILE A 279 12.74 -9.36 -2.06
C ILE A 279 13.33 -10.70 -1.61
N PHE A 280 13.92 -10.75 -0.42
CA PHE A 280 14.56 -11.97 0.10
C PHE A 280 13.52 -13.00 0.57
N LEU A 281 12.51 -12.57 1.32
CA LEU A 281 11.47 -13.44 1.85
C LEU A 281 10.51 -13.92 0.77
N GLY A 282 10.30 -13.13 -0.30
CA GLY A 282 9.59 -13.58 -1.51
C GLY A 282 10.32 -14.76 -2.17
N ARG A 283 11.62 -14.63 -2.42
CA ARG A 283 12.44 -15.75 -2.96
C ARG A 283 12.47 -16.97 -2.03
N LEU A 284 12.49 -16.73 -0.72
CA LEU A 284 12.43 -17.82 0.27
C LEU A 284 11.06 -18.52 0.22
N ALA A 285 9.97 -17.76 0.03
CA ALA A 285 8.62 -18.30 -0.10
C ALA A 285 8.48 -19.24 -1.31
N ASP A 286 9.15 -18.92 -2.42
CA ASP A 286 9.19 -19.79 -3.62
C ASP A 286 9.89 -21.13 -3.33
N ARG A 287 10.92 -21.13 -2.47
CA ARG A 287 11.71 -22.33 -2.14
C ARG A 287 11.10 -23.20 -1.05
N VAL A 288 10.67 -22.60 0.06
CA VAL A 288 10.20 -23.34 1.26
C VAL A 288 8.68 -23.41 1.38
N GLY A 289 7.97 -22.69 0.52
CA GLY A 289 6.53 -22.59 0.46
C GLY A 289 5.98 -21.34 1.17
N SER A 290 5.12 -20.61 0.46
CA SER A 290 4.56 -19.31 0.88
C SER A 290 3.86 -19.36 2.23
N ARG A 291 3.12 -20.44 2.56
CA ARG A 291 2.40 -20.58 3.83
C ARG A 291 3.34 -20.60 5.04
N LYS A 292 4.49 -21.28 4.93
CA LYS A 292 5.46 -21.35 6.03
C LYS A 292 6.09 -19.99 6.30
N VAL A 293 6.45 -19.27 5.22
CA VAL A 293 7.03 -17.92 5.34
C VAL A 293 6.02 -16.96 5.96
N VAL A 294 4.76 -16.96 5.48
CA VAL A 294 3.70 -16.11 6.04
C VAL A 294 3.46 -16.43 7.51
N LEU A 295 3.40 -17.72 7.89
CA LEU A 295 3.23 -18.13 9.28
C LEU A 295 4.34 -17.58 10.17
N VAL A 296 5.59 -17.84 9.81
CA VAL A 296 6.75 -17.41 10.61
C VAL A 296 6.81 -15.88 10.70
N CYS A 297 6.64 -15.20 9.57
CA CYS A 297 6.64 -13.74 9.53
C CYS A 297 5.50 -13.13 10.36
N ALA A 298 4.28 -13.66 10.29
CA ALA A 298 3.15 -13.18 11.07
C ALA A 298 3.33 -13.39 12.58
N MET A 299 3.83 -14.56 12.99
CA MET A 299 4.12 -14.86 14.40
C MET A 299 5.23 -13.98 14.95
N LEU A 300 6.34 -13.80 14.21
CA LEU A 300 7.42 -12.90 14.62
C LEU A 300 6.95 -11.46 14.71
N THR A 301 6.18 -10.99 13.73
CA THR A 301 5.62 -9.63 13.75
C THR A 301 4.69 -9.44 14.95
N SER A 302 3.82 -10.41 15.23
CA SER A 302 2.96 -10.37 16.42
C SER A 302 3.76 -10.25 17.71
N LEU A 303 4.81 -11.06 17.86
CA LEU A 303 5.67 -11.05 19.05
C LEU A 303 6.40 -9.70 19.22
N LEU A 304 6.84 -9.08 18.12
CA LEU A 304 7.53 -7.79 18.13
C LEU A 304 6.63 -6.61 18.52
N PHE A 305 5.30 -6.75 18.48
CA PHE A 305 4.38 -5.73 18.94
C PHE A 305 4.21 -5.72 20.47
N ILE A 306 4.49 -6.85 21.16
CA ILE A 306 4.37 -6.90 22.63
C ILE A 306 5.33 -5.92 23.33
N PRO A 307 6.65 -5.88 23.03
CA PRO A 307 7.55 -4.93 23.66
C PRO A 307 7.25 -3.47 23.29
N GLN A 308 6.56 -3.21 22.17
CA GLN A 308 6.19 -1.84 21.80
C GLN A 308 5.19 -1.19 22.76
N PHE A 309 4.43 -1.98 23.52
CA PHE A 309 3.58 -1.44 24.59
C PHE A 309 4.38 -0.76 25.72
N PHE A 310 5.60 -1.23 25.96
CA PHE A 310 6.46 -0.78 27.07
C PHE A 310 7.51 0.26 26.66
N ILE A 311 7.47 0.77 25.43
CA ILE A 311 8.42 1.78 24.92
C ILE A 311 8.37 3.03 25.78
N THR A 312 9.57 3.50 26.16
CA THR A 312 9.80 4.75 26.89
C THR A 312 10.68 5.72 26.11
N GLU A 313 11.53 5.23 25.21
CA GLU A 313 12.53 6.01 24.48
C GLU A 313 12.39 5.86 22.96
N GLY A 314 12.78 6.90 22.22
CA GLY A 314 12.65 6.94 20.75
C GLY A 314 13.43 5.83 20.03
N TRP A 315 14.66 5.50 20.44
CA TRP A 315 15.46 4.47 19.77
C TRP A 315 14.79 3.07 19.81
N GLN A 316 14.00 2.80 20.86
CA GLN A 316 13.29 1.52 21.01
C GLN A 316 12.24 1.34 19.89
N ILE A 317 11.43 2.39 19.60
CA ILE A 317 10.45 2.31 18.52
C ILE A 317 11.13 2.23 17.17
N LEU A 318 12.25 2.93 16.95
CA LEU A 318 12.99 2.86 15.69
C LEU A 318 13.47 1.42 15.42
N LEU A 319 14.10 0.79 16.41
CA LEU A 319 14.58 -0.59 16.30
C LEU A 319 13.43 -1.59 16.08
N LEU A 320 12.38 -1.48 16.91
CA LEU A 320 11.26 -2.43 16.82
C LEU A 320 10.47 -2.26 15.54
N GLN A 321 10.27 -1.06 15.02
CA GLN A 321 9.61 -0.82 13.74
C GLN A 321 10.48 -1.28 12.54
N ALA A 322 11.80 -1.19 12.64
CA ALA A 322 12.70 -1.79 11.66
C ALA A 322 12.55 -3.33 11.59
N LEU A 323 12.48 -3.99 12.75
CA LEU A 323 12.29 -5.44 12.83
C LEU A 323 10.89 -5.87 12.38
N VAL A 324 9.84 -5.12 12.76
CA VAL A 324 8.46 -5.31 12.25
C VAL A 324 8.43 -5.21 10.73
N GLY A 325 9.13 -4.24 10.15
CA GLY A 325 9.24 -4.09 8.70
C GLY A 325 9.78 -5.35 8.02
N ILE A 326 10.79 -6.01 8.62
CA ILE A 326 11.32 -7.28 8.11
C ILE A 326 10.23 -8.36 8.08
N GLY A 327 9.45 -8.50 9.15
CA GLY A 327 8.37 -9.49 9.22
C GLY A 327 7.24 -9.19 8.21
N VAL A 328 6.78 -7.95 8.15
CA VAL A 328 5.71 -7.50 7.24
C VAL A 328 6.10 -7.71 5.77
N GLY A 329 7.39 -7.52 5.42
CA GLY A 329 7.89 -7.69 4.07
C GLY A 329 7.73 -9.12 3.51
N GLY A 330 7.69 -10.15 4.37
CA GLY A 330 7.43 -11.53 3.94
C GLY A 330 5.94 -11.88 3.81
N ILE A 331 5.06 -11.14 4.49
CA ILE A 331 3.62 -11.46 4.55
C ILE A 331 2.93 -11.16 3.20
N THR A 332 3.10 -9.95 2.67
CA THR A 332 2.39 -9.51 1.46
C THR A 332 2.71 -10.35 0.21
N PRO A 333 3.98 -10.58 -0.18
CA PRO A 333 4.29 -11.43 -1.33
C PRO A 333 3.90 -12.88 -1.08
N GLY A 334 4.01 -13.37 0.16
CA GLY A 334 3.57 -14.72 0.52
C GLY A 334 2.07 -14.93 0.33
N ILE A 335 1.23 -13.96 0.71
CA ILE A 335 -0.22 -14.01 0.48
C ILE A 335 -0.54 -13.94 -1.02
N SER A 336 0.12 -13.06 -1.77
CA SER A 336 -0.09 -12.94 -3.23
C SER A 336 0.27 -14.25 -3.94
N ALA A 337 1.34 -14.93 -3.55
CA ALA A 337 1.71 -16.24 -4.07
C ALA A 337 0.68 -17.33 -3.68
N LEU A 338 0.11 -17.27 -2.47
CA LEU A 338 -0.97 -18.17 -2.05
C LEU A 338 -2.22 -17.99 -2.91
N LEU A 339 -2.64 -16.75 -3.15
CA LEU A 339 -3.81 -16.42 -3.96
C LEU A 339 -3.61 -16.83 -5.42
N ALA A 340 -2.44 -16.55 -5.99
CA ALA A 340 -2.09 -17.00 -7.34
C ALA A 340 -2.17 -18.52 -7.49
N GLY A 341 -1.70 -19.29 -6.49
CA GLY A 341 -1.80 -20.75 -6.47
C GLY A 341 -3.22 -21.32 -6.28
N LEU A 342 -4.17 -20.51 -5.84
CA LEU A 342 -5.58 -20.88 -5.66
C LEU A 342 -6.47 -20.41 -6.82
N SER A 343 -5.97 -19.55 -7.71
CA SER A 343 -6.68 -19.04 -8.88
C SER A 343 -6.68 -20.08 -10.01
N LEU A 344 -7.76 -20.17 -10.78
CA LEU A 344 -7.81 -20.98 -11.99
C LEU A 344 -7.27 -20.18 -13.19
N HIS A 345 -6.73 -20.91 -14.17
CA HIS A 345 -6.34 -20.33 -15.45
C HIS A 345 -7.55 -19.66 -16.12
N GLY A 346 -7.37 -18.37 -16.49
CA GLY A 346 -8.44 -17.55 -17.10
C GLY A 346 -9.29 -16.75 -16.10
N GLU A 347 -9.21 -16.99 -14.78
CA GLU A 347 -9.89 -16.22 -13.74
C GLU A 347 -8.96 -15.26 -12.97
N GLU A 348 -7.70 -15.16 -13.40
CA GLU A 348 -6.65 -14.41 -12.71
C GLU A 348 -7.02 -12.94 -12.49
N GLY A 349 -7.58 -12.30 -13.53
CA GLY A 349 -8.01 -10.90 -13.45
C GLY A 349 -9.11 -10.66 -12.39
N ALA A 350 -10.08 -11.58 -12.28
CA ALA A 350 -11.15 -11.49 -11.29
C ALA A 350 -10.62 -11.75 -9.87
N ALA A 351 -9.67 -12.68 -9.71
CA ALA A 351 -9.03 -12.99 -8.45
C ALA A 351 -8.17 -11.80 -7.94
N PHE A 352 -7.39 -11.15 -8.81
CA PHE A 352 -6.64 -9.95 -8.49
C PHE A 352 -7.56 -8.75 -8.21
N GLY A 353 -8.68 -8.63 -8.93
CA GLY A 353 -9.69 -7.60 -8.65
C GLY A 353 -10.29 -7.76 -7.25
N LEU A 354 -10.61 -8.98 -6.84
CA LEU A 354 -11.11 -9.28 -5.49
C LEU A 354 -10.03 -9.05 -4.43
N ASP A 355 -8.77 -9.43 -4.69
CA ASP A 355 -7.64 -9.16 -3.80
C ASP A 355 -7.47 -7.67 -3.53
N ASN A 356 -7.50 -6.85 -4.57
CA ASN A 356 -7.42 -5.40 -4.46
C ASN A 356 -8.61 -4.80 -3.69
N ALA A 357 -9.83 -5.32 -3.90
CA ALA A 357 -11.02 -4.85 -3.18
C ALA A 357 -10.92 -5.15 -1.67
N ILE A 358 -10.46 -6.34 -1.31
CA ILE A 358 -10.26 -6.77 0.08
C ILE A 358 -9.12 -5.98 0.75
N ASP A 359 -8.00 -5.77 0.05
CA ASP A 359 -6.90 -4.92 0.51
C ASP A 359 -7.38 -3.48 0.76
N ALA A 360 -8.18 -2.92 -0.15
CA ALA A 360 -8.76 -1.58 0.00
C ALA A 360 -9.73 -1.51 1.20
N GLY A 361 -10.55 -2.55 1.41
CA GLY A 361 -11.40 -2.67 2.59
C GLY A 361 -10.61 -2.67 3.90
N GLY A 362 -9.50 -3.41 3.95
CA GLY A 362 -8.58 -3.40 5.09
C GLY A 362 -7.99 -2.01 5.35
N ARG A 363 -7.53 -1.33 4.29
CA ARG A 363 -7.00 0.05 4.37
C ARG A 363 -8.03 1.08 4.82
N MET A 364 -9.29 0.90 4.47
CA MET A 364 -10.39 1.77 4.87
C MET A 364 -10.71 1.61 6.37
N VAL A 365 -10.79 0.37 6.85
CA VAL A 365 -11.22 0.08 8.22
C VAL A 365 -10.11 0.30 9.24
N ALA A 366 -8.86 -0.03 8.89
CA ALA A 366 -7.72 -0.06 9.80
C ALA A 366 -7.48 1.25 10.57
N PRO A 367 -7.40 2.43 9.93
CA PRO A 367 -7.13 3.67 10.65
C PRO A 367 -8.23 4.02 11.65
N LEU A 368 -9.51 3.74 11.33
CA LEU A 368 -10.63 3.95 12.24
C LEU A 368 -10.56 3.00 13.44
N VAL A 369 -10.25 1.72 13.21
CA VAL A 369 -10.09 0.75 14.31
C VAL A 369 -8.91 1.14 15.20
N GLY A 370 -7.76 1.52 14.61
CA GLY A 370 -6.60 1.98 15.38
C GLY A 370 -6.92 3.22 16.22
N SER A 371 -7.59 4.19 15.64
CA SER A 371 -8.03 5.40 16.34
C SER A 371 -9.07 5.12 17.42
N ALA A 372 -10.03 4.22 17.16
CA ALA A 372 -11.01 3.82 18.18
C ALA A 372 -10.32 3.15 19.39
N VAL A 373 -9.38 2.24 19.15
CA VAL A 373 -8.60 1.61 20.23
C VAL A 373 -7.79 2.67 21.00
N ALA A 374 -7.19 3.64 20.32
CA ALA A 374 -6.45 4.73 20.96
C ALA A 374 -7.36 5.59 21.85
N VAL A 375 -8.58 5.92 21.39
CA VAL A 375 -9.57 6.73 22.11
C VAL A 375 -10.13 6.01 23.33
N TRP A 376 -10.45 4.70 23.21
CA TRP A 376 -11.11 3.95 24.29
C TRP A 376 -10.14 3.38 25.32
N PHE A 377 -8.93 3.08 24.91
CA PHE A 377 -7.93 2.49 25.80
C PHE A 377 -6.70 3.40 25.94
N SER A 378 -5.80 3.39 24.95
CA SER A 378 -4.62 4.25 24.90
C SER A 378 -3.88 4.12 23.56
N LEU A 379 -2.97 5.06 23.25
CA LEU A 379 -2.07 4.93 22.08
C LEU A 379 -1.22 3.65 22.15
N ARG A 380 -0.79 3.25 23.36
CA ARG A 380 -0.01 2.02 23.58
C ARG A 380 -0.79 0.75 23.30
N ALA A 381 -2.09 0.72 23.64
CA ALA A 381 -2.96 -0.42 23.40
C ALA A 381 -3.10 -0.78 21.91
N VAL A 382 -2.89 0.20 21.01
CA VAL A 382 -2.96 -0.04 19.56
C VAL A 382 -1.85 -0.98 19.08
N PHE A 383 -0.67 -0.95 19.72
CA PHE A 383 0.41 -1.90 19.41
C PHE A 383 0.00 -3.33 19.76
N LEU A 384 -0.61 -3.55 20.93
CA LEU A 384 -1.13 -4.86 21.31
C LEU A 384 -2.25 -5.32 20.38
N ALA A 385 -3.20 -4.44 20.04
CA ALA A 385 -4.24 -4.74 19.07
C ALA A 385 -3.67 -5.17 17.72
N ASN A 386 -2.61 -4.50 17.26
CA ASN A 386 -1.93 -4.88 16.03
C ASN A 386 -1.20 -6.22 16.16
N GLY A 387 -0.59 -6.50 17.32
CA GLY A 387 -0.03 -7.82 17.66
C GLY A 387 -1.07 -8.93 17.57
N VAL A 388 -2.28 -8.70 18.09
CA VAL A 388 -3.41 -9.66 17.99
C VAL A 388 -3.82 -9.89 16.53
N ILE A 389 -3.87 -8.85 15.70
CA ILE A 389 -4.20 -8.99 14.27
C ILE A 389 -3.19 -9.92 13.57
N TYR A 390 -1.88 -9.71 13.78
CA TYR A 390 -0.85 -10.57 13.20
C TYR A 390 -0.84 -11.98 13.82
N LEU A 391 -1.19 -12.13 15.09
CA LEU A 391 -1.40 -13.43 15.72
C LEU A 391 -2.54 -14.20 15.03
N LEU A 392 -3.67 -13.55 14.81
CA LEU A 392 -4.81 -14.16 14.09
C LEU A 392 -4.41 -14.55 12.66
N ALA A 393 -3.63 -13.71 11.97
CA ALA A 393 -3.09 -14.03 10.65
C ALA A 393 -2.16 -15.26 10.71
N GLY A 394 -1.31 -15.37 11.71
CA GLY A 394 -0.43 -16.52 11.93
C GLY A 394 -1.21 -17.79 12.23
N VAL A 395 -2.18 -17.75 13.16
CA VAL A 395 -3.05 -18.89 13.52
C VAL A 395 -3.83 -19.38 12.30
N LEU A 396 -4.44 -18.46 11.53
CA LEU A 396 -5.17 -18.81 10.32
C LEU A 396 -4.26 -19.47 9.27
N THR A 397 -3.03 -18.99 9.12
CA THR A 397 -2.05 -19.59 8.20
C THR A 397 -1.61 -20.98 8.68
N GLY A 398 -1.41 -21.16 9.99
CA GLY A 398 -1.13 -22.45 10.61
C GLY A 398 -2.23 -23.47 10.36
N TRP A 399 -3.49 -23.06 10.54
CA TRP A 399 -4.65 -23.88 10.24
C TRP A 399 -4.70 -24.34 8.76
N LEU A 400 -4.41 -23.41 7.83
CA LEU A 400 -4.33 -23.73 6.39
C LEU A 400 -3.23 -24.76 6.08
N LEU A 401 -2.10 -24.72 6.80
CA LEU A 401 -1.02 -25.70 6.67
C LEU A 401 -1.44 -27.08 7.15
N LEU A 402 -2.12 -27.19 8.29
CA LEU A 402 -2.58 -28.46 8.86
C LEU A 402 -3.63 -29.14 7.96
N LYS A 403 -4.58 -28.35 7.43
CA LYS A 403 -5.63 -28.88 6.53
C LYS A 403 -5.04 -29.46 5.23
N GLN A 404 -3.95 -28.90 4.71
CA GLN A 404 -3.29 -29.44 3.52
C GLN A 404 -2.61 -30.78 3.77
N LYS A 405 -1.97 -30.95 4.94
CA LYS A 405 -1.32 -32.22 5.32
C LYS A 405 -2.36 -33.34 5.45
N GLY A 406 -3.53 -33.07 6.03
CA GLY A 406 -4.63 -34.03 6.18
C GLY A 406 -5.22 -34.49 4.84
N ASN A 407 -5.36 -33.61 3.86
CA ASN A 407 -5.84 -33.98 2.52
C ASN A 407 -4.79 -34.75 1.68
N GLY A 408 -3.50 -34.46 1.87
CA GLY A 408 -2.40 -35.18 1.20
C GLY A 408 -2.23 -36.62 1.66
N SER A 409 -2.48 -36.89 2.96
CA SER A 409 -2.45 -38.26 3.52
C SER A 409 -3.63 -39.10 3.03
N ARG A 410 -4.84 -38.50 2.92
CA ARG A 410 -6.02 -39.24 2.41
C ARG A 410 -5.89 -39.62 0.92
N ARG A 411 -5.26 -38.80 0.08
CA ARG A 411 -5.02 -39.14 -1.34
C ARG A 411 -3.97 -40.24 -1.52
N ARG A 412 -3.00 -40.40 -0.62
CA ARG A 412 -2.02 -41.51 -0.67
C ARG A 412 -2.59 -42.85 -0.25
N VAL A 413 -3.61 -42.87 0.59
CA VAL A 413 -4.28 -44.08 1.06
C VAL A 413 -5.32 -44.62 0.07
N SER A 414 -5.82 -43.75 -0.85
CA SER A 414 -6.82 -44.13 -1.82
C SER A 414 -6.29 -44.43 -3.24
N ALA A 415 -4.96 -44.54 -3.43
CA ALA A 415 -4.39 -45.02 -4.67
C ALA A 415 -4.51 -46.55 -4.70
N PRO A 416 -5.24 -47.17 -5.60
CA PRO A 416 -5.31 -48.62 -5.70
C PRO A 416 -3.92 -49.15 -6.08
N GLN A 417 -3.44 -50.11 -5.27
CA GLN A 417 -2.31 -50.95 -5.63
C GLN A 417 -2.81 -51.86 -6.77
N GLY A 418 -2.55 -51.45 -8.00
CA GLY A 418 -2.75 -52.21 -9.21
C GLY A 418 -1.40 -52.40 -9.91
#